data_f45d02ef28737bc69a815b2c937c025e
#
_entry.id   f45d02ef28737bc69a815b2c937c025e
#
_cell.length_a   1.000
_cell.length_b   1.000
_cell.length_c   1.000
_cell.angle_alpha   90.00
_cell.angle_beta   90.00
_cell.angle_gamma   90.00
#
_symmetry.space_group_name_H-M   'P 1'
#
loop_
_entity.id
_entity.type
_entity.pdbx_description
1 polymer ?
#
loop_
_entity_poly.entity_id
_entity_poly.type
_entity_poly.pdbx_seq_one_letter_code
_entity_poly.pdbx_strand_id
1 'polypeptide(L)'
;MKNKIEKELLDILKNIVKIDTCYPPGSSKLFSNYVKKYLNKSRLKIKSFGVDKEKINIIASNHSSSKKSLVFNSHIDTVRPILSEWKTNPYNLKIDKKFSYGLGAVNCKGSAAVHLYLAKNLKKLFPNLKSNIDFTFVTDEENLGPDGTRYLRKIKKIRPHTLVLGAPTNNDFVIEERGVFWIEVEVFGKTSHAGEPHKGENSIEKSSKIINSLNLNYKKILKKYNVGIHKSTINIGMINGGENVNVVPYKTKIVIDRRITNKENIKKSFDEIKRFIQKIDNTAKIKFLTGTNP
;
A
#
# COMPACT_ATOMS: atom_id res chain seq x y z
N MET A 1 34.75 7.36 4.08
CA MET A 1 33.49 8.05 3.73
C MET A 1 32.33 7.06 3.61
N LYS A 2 32.44 5.97 2.84
CA LYS A 2 31.39 4.93 2.64
C LYS A 2 30.85 4.38 3.97
N ASN A 3 31.70 3.93 4.89
CA ASN A 3 31.31 3.38 6.19
C ASN A 3 30.54 4.39 7.08
N LYS A 4 30.82 5.70 6.94
CA LYS A 4 30.12 6.73 7.71
C LYS A 4 28.69 6.93 7.21
N ILE A 5 28.48 6.93 5.88
CA ILE A 5 27.15 7.06 5.27
C ILE A 5 26.30 5.84 5.61
N GLU A 6 26.86 4.65 5.43
CA GLU A 6 26.19 3.40 5.76
C GLU A 6 25.74 3.34 7.22
N LYS A 7 26.63 3.71 8.16
CA LYS A 7 26.29 3.79 9.57
C LYS A 7 25.14 4.75 9.83
N GLU A 8 25.18 5.96 9.24
CA GLU A 8 24.10 6.95 9.43
C GLU A 8 22.76 6.45 8.84
N LEU A 9 22.78 5.80 7.67
CA LEU A 9 21.60 5.21 7.06
C LEU A 9 20.99 4.10 7.94
N LEU A 10 21.83 3.21 8.47
CA LEU A 10 21.39 2.15 9.37
C LEU A 10 20.85 2.71 10.70
N ASP A 11 21.46 3.76 11.23
CA ASP A 11 20.96 4.43 12.44
C ASP A 11 19.59 5.08 12.20
N ILE A 12 19.37 5.72 11.05
CA ILE A 12 18.06 6.25 10.68
C ILE A 12 17.06 5.10 10.58
N LEU A 13 17.37 4.05 9.81
CA LEU A 13 16.49 2.91 9.60
C LEU A 13 16.12 2.24 10.92
N LYS A 14 17.09 2.04 11.81
CA LYS A 14 16.89 1.47 13.16
C LYS A 14 15.89 2.29 13.98
N ASN A 15 15.97 3.62 13.89
CA ASN A 15 15.06 4.50 14.63
C ASN A 15 13.63 4.49 14.05
N ILE A 16 13.49 4.48 12.73
CA ILE A 16 12.16 4.52 12.11
C ILE A 16 11.46 3.16 12.07
N VAL A 17 12.22 2.04 12.09
CA VAL A 17 11.64 0.69 12.23
C VAL A 17 10.99 0.50 13.60
N LYS A 18 11.54 1.09 14.66
CA LYS A 18 10.96 1.06 16.02
C LYS A 18 9.59 1.71 16.13
N ILE A 19 9.26 2.61 15.21
CA ILE A 19 7.99 3.32 15.22
C ILE A 19 6.94 2.45 14.56
N ASP A 20 5.92 2.05 15.34
CA ASP A 20 4.76 1.34 14.78
C ASP A 20 3.93 2.28 13.92
N THR A 21 3.82 1.95 12.66
CA THR A 21 3.02 2.65 11.65
C THR A 21 2.12 1.68 10.89
N CYS A 22 1.81 0.53 11.51
CA CYS A 22 0.98 -0.51 10.88
C CYS A 22 -0.43 -0.04 10.62
N TYR A 23 -0.94 -0.37 9.44
CA TYR A 23 -2.35 -0.22 9.12
C TYR A 23 -3.09 -1.56 9.33
N PRO A 24 -4.28 -1.54 9.92
CA PRO A 24 -4.89 -0.49 10.74
C PRO A 24 -4.18 -0.31 12.10
N PRO A 25 -4.24 0.89 12.76
CA PRO A 25 -4.88 2.14 12.36
C PRO A 25 -4.06 3.03 11.43
N GLY A 26 -2.73 2.79 11.25
CA GLY A 26 -1.86 3.56 10.38
C GLY A 26 -1.46 4.92 10.93
N SER A 27 -1.20 5.02 12.26
CA SER A 27 -0.75 6.28 12.86
C SER A 27 0.66 6.64 12.40
N SER A 28 0.82 7.87 11.92
CA SER A 28 2.10 8.44 11.49
C SER A 28 2.63 9.53 12.43
N LYS A 29 1.96 9.76 13.54
CA LYS A 29 2.26 10.86 14.49
C LYS A 29 3.68 10.79 15.05
N LEU A 30 4.08 9.62 15.57
CA LEU A 30 5.42 9.42 16.14
C LEU A 30 6.51 9.54 15.06
N PHE A 31 6.24 9.01 13.87
CA PHE A 31 7.14 9.16 12.73
C PHE A 31 7.29 10.64 12.34
N SER A 32 6.18 11.37 12.26
CA SER A 32 6.17 12.82 11.99
C SER A 32 7.05 13.59 12.97
N ASN A 33 6.95 13.28 14.26
CA ASN A 33 7.77 13.91 15.30
C ASN A 33 9.26 13.56 15.13
N TYR A 34 9.57 12.31 14.80
CA TYR A 34 10.94 11.90 14.51
C TYR A 34 11.54 12.68 13.32
N VAL A 35 10.81 12.82 12.20
CA VAL A 35 11.26 13.54 11.01
C VAL A 35 11.53 15.02 11.35
N LYS A 36 10.61 15.68 12.06
CA LYS A 36 10.81 17.07 12.51
C LYS A 36 12.07 17.23 13.34
N LYS A 37 12.28 16.35 14.32
CA LYS A 37 13.47 16.34 15.18
C LYS A 37 14.74 16.07 14.38
N TYR A 38 14.73 15.09 13.49
CA TYR A 38 15.88 14.68 12.70
C TYR A 38 16.33 15.76 11.69
N LEU A 39 15.37 16.46 11.09
CA LEU A 39 15.61 17.49 10.09
C LEU A 39 15.68 18.93 10.65
N ASN A 40 15.61 19.14 11.95
CA ASN A 40 15.53 20.49 12.57
C ASN A 40 16.69 21.41 12.17
N LYS A 41 17.88 20.86 11.87
CA LYS A 41 19.10 21.60 11.44
C LYS A 41 19.38 21.53 9.94
N SER A 42 18.46 21.00 9.12
CA SER A 42 18.68 20.75 7.69
C SER A 42 18.56 21.98 6.79
N ARG A 43 18.11 23.13 7.31
CA ARG A 43 17.73 24.33 6.53
C ARG A 43 16.53 24.12 5.61
N LEU A 44 15.85 22.98 5.67
CA LEU A 44 14.61 22.76 4.94
C LEU A 44 13.41 23.34 5.69
N LYS A 45 12.41 23.76 4.94
CA LYS A 45 11.10 24.14 5.47
C LYS A 45 10.26 22.89 5.67
N ILE A 46 10.01 22.53 6.92
CA ILE A 46 9.27 21.32 7.28
C ILE A 46 7.83 21.70 7.59
N LYS A 47 6.89 21.11 6.85
CA LYS A 47 5.45 21.32 7.03
C LYS A 47 4.74 19.98 7.21
N SER A 48 3.71 19.98 8.05
CA SER A 48 2.87 18.82 8.31
C SER A 48 1.47 19.06 7.76
N PHE A 49 0.90 18.02 7.14
CA PHE A 49 -0.45 18.04 6.59
C PHE A 49 -1.13 16.72 6.93
N GLY A 50 -2.31 16.75 7.48
CA GLY A 50 -3.07 15.55 7.83
C GLY A 50 -4.56 15.79 7.75
N VAL A 51 -5.32 14.72 7.60
CA VAL A 51 -6.78 14.74 7.68
C VAL A 51 -7.24 14.73 9.14
N ASP A 52 -6.39 14.21 10.03
CA ASP A 52 -6.59 14.16 11.48
C ASP A 52 -5.25 14.22 12.22
N LYS A 53 -5.28 13.99 13.55
CA LYS A 53 -4.09 14.03 14.42
C LYS A 53 -3.18 12.80 14.31
N GLU A 54 -3.65 11.73 13.70
CA GLU A 54 -2.93 10.45 13.58
C GLU A 54 -2.33 10.26 12.18
N LYS A 55 -3.06 10.64 11.12
CA LYS A 55 -2.61 10.52 9.73
C LYS A 55 -1.94 11.80 9.24
N ILE A 56 -0.65 11.93 9.55
CA ILE A 56 0.15 13.12 9.28
C ILE A 56 1.17 12.84 8.18
N ASN A 57 1.10 13.62 7.10
CA ASN A 57 2.11 13.64 6.04
C ASN A 57 3.10 14.78 6.30
N ILE A 58 4.37 14.58 5.94
CA ILE A 58 5.41 15.62 6.05
C ILE A 58 5.94 15.97 4.68
N ILE A 59 6.15 17.27 4.47
CA ILE A 59 6.90 17.81 3.35
C ILE A 59 8.08 18.60 3.92
N ALA A 60 9.29 18.24 3.50
CA ALA A 60 10.52 18.98 3.77
C ALA A 60 11.04 19.58 2.46
N SER A 61 11.02 20.92 2.32
CA SER A 61 11.29 21.64 1.08
C SER A 61 12.50 22.56 1.21
N ASN A 62 13.33 22.66 0.17
CA ASN A 62 14.39 23.67 0.10
C ASN A 62 13.89 25.03 -0.44
N HIS A 63 12.61 25.18 -0.72
CA HIS A 63 11.97 26.37 -1.27
C HIS A 63 10.68 26.74 -0.50
N SER A 64 10.16 27.93 -0.76
CA SER A 64 8.94 28.42 -0.10
C SER A 64 7.71 28.45 -1.00
N SER A 65 7.90 28.25 -2.29
CA SER A 65 6.85 28.41 -3.30
C SER A 65 6.18 27.08 -3.66
N SER A 66 4.94 27.13 -4.16
CA SER A 66 4.24 25.99 -4.77
C SER A 66 4.64 25.74 -6.23
N LYS A 67 5.89 26.10 -6.62
CA LYS A 67 6.42 25.84 -7.96
C LYS A 67 6.64 24.34 -8.16
N LYS A 68 6.74 23.93 -9.42
CA LYS A 68 7.10 22.55 -9.78
C LYS A 68 8.43 22.16 -9.15
N SER A 69 8.54 20.95 -8.65
CA SER A 69 9.71 20.43 -7.92
C SER A 69 10.05 19.00 -8.35
N LEU A 70 11.29 18.59 -8.11
CA LEU A 70 11.64 17.19 -7.98
C LEU A 70 11.16 16.71 -6.62
N VAL A 71 10.29 15.71 -6.60
CA VAL A 71 9.71 15.16 -5.37
C VAL A 71 10.28 13.78 -5.12
N PHE A 72 10.92 13.60 -3.96
CA PHE A 72 11.24 12.30 -3.40
C PHE A 72 10.11 11.89 -2.47
N ASN A 73 9.44 10.80 -2.77
CA ASN A 73 8.28 10.32 -2.02
C ASN A 73 8.55 8.95 -1.39
N SER A 74 8.24 8.79 -0.12
CA SER A 74 8.24 7.51 0.58
C SER A 74 6.99 7.39 1.42
N HIS A 75 6.30 6.26 1.35
CA HIS A 75 5.31 5.94 2.36
C HIS A 75 5.99 5.38 3.61
N ILE A 76 5.33 5.51 4.75
CA ILE A 76 5.89 5.11 6.04
C ILE A 76 5.02 4.10 6.77
N ASP A 77 3.79 3.93 6.34
CA ASP A 77 2.89 2.90 6.83
C ASP A 77 3.33 1.52 6.36
N THR A 78 2.93 0.51 7.11
CA THR A 78 3.24 -0.89 6.85
C THR A 78 2.01 -1.75 7.07
N VAL A 79 1.98 -2.93 6.47
CA VAL A 79 1.02 -3.98 6.84
C VAL A 79 1.34 -4.49 8.25
N ARG A 80 0.32 -5.02 8.94
CA ARG A 80 0.50 -5.61 10.27
C ARG A 80 1.31 -6.91 10.18
N PRO A 81 2.33 -7.11 11.03
CA PRO A 81 3.11 -8.33 11.02
C PRO A 81 2.31 -9.50 11.63
N ILE A 82 2.46 -10.69 11.07
CA ILE A 82 2.02 -11.94 11.69
C ILE A 82 3.17 -12.38 12.60
N LEU A 83 3.09 -12.07 13.89
CA LEU A 83 4.21 -12.22 14.83
C LEU A 83 4.76 -13.66 14.92
N SER A 84 3.90 -14.67 14.73
CA SER A 84 4.32 -16.09 14.71
C SER A 84 5.23 -16.47 13.54
N GLU A 85 5.23 -15.68 12.46
CA GLU A 85 6.08 -15.90 11.28
C GLU A 85 7.41 -15.16 11.36
N TRP A 86 7.59 -14.27 12.36
CA TRP A 86 8.80 -13.49 12.52
C TRP A 86 9.81 -14.21 13.43
N LYS A 87 11.03 -14.45 12.90
CA LYS A 87 12.16 -15.01 13.68
C LYS A 87 12.83 -14.00 14.61
N THR A 88 12.52 -12.71 14.45
CA THR A 88 13.06 -11.60 15.25
C THR A 88 11.94 -10.62 15.55
N ASN A 89 12.13 -9.71 16.53
CA ASN A 89 11.16 -8.67 16.77
C ASN A 89 11.05 -7.73 15.54
N PRO A 90 9.89 -7.62 14.86
CA PRO A 90 9.73 -6.81 13.66
C PRO A 90 9.98 -5.31 13.88
N TYR A 91 9.82 -4.81 15.10
CA TYR A 91 10.04 -3.41 15.47
C TYR A 91 11.46 -3.14 15.99
N ASN A 92 12.36 -4.13 15.99
CA ASN A 92 13.74 -3.95 16.39
C ASN A 92 14.66 -4.42 15.26
N LEU A 93 15.21 -3.45 14.50
CA LEU A 93 16.05 -3.75 13.35
C LEU A 93 17.22 -4.64 13.78
N LYS A 94 17.24 -5.88 13.30
CA LYS A 94 18.36 -6.80 13.43
C LYS A 94 19.26 -6.67 12.20
N ILE A 95 20.54 -6.45 12.42
CA ILE A 95 21.55 -6.35 11.35
C ILE A 95 22.48 -7.56 11.48
N ASP A 96 22.66 -8.28 10.41
CA ASP A 96 23.72 -9.28 10.27
C ASP A 96 24.73 -8.84 9.19
N LYS A 97 25.70 -9.71 8.85
CA LYS A 97 26.79 -9.38 7.93
C LYS A 97 26.32 -8.89 6.54
N LYS A 98 25.13 -9.26 6.10
CA LYS A 98 24.62 -8.99 4.73
C LYS A 98 23.26 -8.31 4.70
N PHE A 99 22.44 -8.49 5.74
CA PHE A 99 21.04 -8.14 5.70
C PHE A 99 20.59 -7.37 6.93
N SER A 100 19.56 -6.55 6.75
CA SER A 100 18.84 -5.86 7.82
C SER A 100 17.40 -6.36 7.85
N TYR A 101 16.96 -6.84 9.01
CA TYR A 101 15.63 -7.42 9.21
C TYR A 101 14.81 -6.51 10.11
N GLY A 102 13.65 -6.09 9.64
CA GLY A 102 12.72 -5.23 10.38
C GLY A 102 11.48 -4.91 9.55
N LEU A 103 10.37 -4.64 10.21
CA LEU A 103 9.12 -4.34 9.52
C LEU A 103 9.23 -3.06 8.69
N GLY A 104 8.90 -3.16 7.41
CA GLY A 104 9.02 -2.06 6.47
C GLY A 104 10.45 -1.73 6.05
N ALA A 105 11.48 -2.48 6.49
CA ALA A 105 12.88 -2.21 6.14
C ALA A 105 13.13 -2.20 4.62
N VAL A 106 12.37 -2.99 3.87
CA VAL A 106 12.39 -3.01 2.40
C VAL A 106 11.33 -2.07 1.84
N ASN A 107 10.07 -2.19 2.26
CA ASN A 107 8.93 -1.43 1.76
C ASN A 107 8.22 -0.68 2.91
N CYS A 108 8.38 0.63 3.12
CA CYS A 108 9.22 1.54 2.35
C CYS A 108 10.15 2.35 3.28
N LYS A 109 10.31 1.92 4.56
CA LYS A 109 11.17 2.63 5.56
C LYS A 109 12.63 2.69 5.13
N GLY A 110 13.14 1.71 4.36
CA GLY A 110 14.48 1.77 3.78
C GLY A 110 14.65 2.98 2.88
N SER A 111 13.75 3.16 1.93
CA SER A 111 13.74 4.34 1.06
C SER A 111 13.52 5.64 1.85
N ALA A 112 12.65 5.61 2.87
CA ALA A 112 12.45 6.76 3.75
C ALA A 112 13.74 7.14 4.50
N ALA A 113 14.56 6.16 4.93
CA ALA A 113 15.85 6.41 5.54
C ALA A 113 16.83 7.09 4.58
N VAL A 114 16.87 6.65 3.31
CA VAL A 114 17.69 7.28 2.26
C VAL A 114 17.21 8.72 2.00
N HIS A 115 15.91 8.94 1.86
CA HIS A 115 15.34 10.27 1.63
C HIS A 115 15.57 11.21 2.82
N LEU A 116 15.51 10.70 4.06
CA LEU A 116 15.85 11.47 5.27
C LEU A 116 17.32 11.87 5.28
N TYR A 117 18.22 10.95 4.94
CA TYR A 117 19.65 11.24 4.83
C TYR A 117 19.93 12.31 3.77
N LEU A 118 19.36 12.16 2.58
CA LEU A 118 19.48 13.15 1.49
C LEU A 118 18.94 14.51 1.90
N ALA A 119 17.76 14.56 2.51
CA ALA A 119 17.13 15.77 3.01
C ALA A 119 18.02 16.52 4.01
N LYS A 120 18.56 15.80 5.00
CA LYS A 120 19.45 16.39 6.03
C LYS A 120 20.74 16.94 5.44
N ASN A 121 21.30 16.23 4.48
CA ASN A 121 22.60 16.55 3.88
C ASN A 121 22.50 17.32 2.55
N LEU A 122 21.30 17.73 2.12
CA LEU A 122 21.03 18.29 0.78
C LEU A 122 21.99 19.43 0.44
N LYS A 123 22.11 20.44 1.31
CA LYS A 123 23.01 21.59 1.07
C LYS A 123 24.49 21.22 1.03
N LYS A 124 24.90 20.21 1.80
CA LYS A 124 26.28 19.71 1.81
C LYS A 124 26.60 18.92 0.54
N LEU A 125 25.67 18.05 0.10
CA LEU A 125 25.85 17.23 -1.09
C LEU A 125 25.75 18.05 -2.39
N PHE A 126 24.89 19.08 -2.39
CA PHE A 126 24.61 19.90 -3.56
C PHE A 126 24.65 21.40 -3.19
N PRO A 127 25.84 21.98 -2.94
CA PRO A 127 25.97 23.36 -2.45
C PRO A 127 25.39 24.40 -3.42
N ASN A 128 25.44 24.14 -4.73
CA ASN A 128 24.99 25.04 -5.79
C ASN A 128 23.60 24.68 -6.36
N LEU A 129 22.81 23.85 -5.65
CA LEU A 129 21.50 23.41 -6.11
C LEU A 129 20.54 24.60 -6.27
N LYS A 130 20.04 24.80 -7.48
CA LYS A 130 19.04 25.83 -7.82
C LYS A 130 17.62 25.26 -7.96
N SER A 131 17.49 23.96 -8.14
CA SER A 131 16.20 23.29 -8.34
C SER A 131 15.39 23.20 -7.05
N ASN A 132 14.07 23.26 -7.20
CA ASN A 132 13.14 23.00 -6.10
C ASN A 132 13.08 21.49 -5.81
N ILE A 133 13.33 21.13 -4.57
CA ILE A 133 13.27 19.74 -4.08
C ILE A 133 12.28 19.65 -2.93
N ASP A 134 11.43 18.65 -2.99
CA ASP A 134 10.54 18.24 -1.91
C ASP A 134 10.83 16.80 -1.50
N PHE A 135 10.99 16.56 -0.21
CA PHE A 135 10.98 15.22 0.38
C PHE A 135 9.64 15.04 1.08
N THR A 136 8.89 14.04 0.67
CA THR A 136 7.57 13.74 1.22
C THR A 136 7.58 12.38 1.91
N PHE A 137 7.08 12.37 3.14
CA PHE A 137 6.89 11.16 3.94
C PHE A 137 5.40 11.05 4.21
N VAL A 138 4.78 10.05 3.58
CA VAL A 138 3.32 9.95 3.52
C VAL A 138 2.82 8.67 4.18
N THR A 139 1.59 8.71 4.64
CA THR A 139 0.85 7.57 5.20
C THR A 139 -0.17 7.05 4.18
N ASP A 140 -0.88 5.98 4.53
CA ASP A 140 -2.08 5.50 3.83
C ASP A 140 -1.83 4.92 2.43
N GLU A 141 -0.59 4.40 2.18
CA GLU A 141 -0.27 3.76 0.91
C GLU A 141 -0.76 2.30 0.89
N GLU A 142 -0.52 1.54 1.96
CA GLU A 142 -0.75 0.09 2.04
C GLU A 142 -2.24 -0.31 1.92
N ASN A 143 -3.14 0.64 2.11
CA ASN A 143 -4.58 0.45 1.89
C ASN A 143 -5.12 1.19 0.66
N LEU A 144 -4.23 1.71 -0.22
CA LEU A 144 -4.57 2.55 -1.37
C LEU A 144 -5.48 3.74 -0.99
N GLY A 145 -5.29 4.26 0.22
CA GLY A 145 -6.15 5.26 0.83
C GLY A 145 -5.99 6.66 0.25
N PRO A 146 -6.91 7.56 0.60
CA PRO A 146 -6.92 8.93 0.11
C PRO A 146 -6.01 9.87 0.90
N ASP A 147 -5.51 9.47 2.09
CA ASP A 147 -5.01 10.40 3.11
C ASP A 147 -3.50 10.70 3.00
N GLY A 148 -2.78 10.00 2.11
CA GLY A 148 -1.36 10.17 1.85
C GLY A 148 -1.06 11.11 0.68
N THR A 149 -0.36 10.61 -0.34
CA THR A 149 0.03 11.37 -1.54
C THR A 149 -1.18 11.97 -2.26
N ARG A 150 -2.30 11.23 -2.32
CA ARG A 150 -3.55 11.73 -2.93
C ARG A 150 -4.06 12.97 -2.21
N TYR A 151 -4.03 12.98 -0.87
CA TYR A 151 -4.40 14.14 -0.07
C TYR A 151 -3.51 15.35 -0.38
N LEU A 152 -2.18 15.18 -0.34
CA LEU A 152 -1.24 16.26 -0.64
C LEU A 152 -1.43 16.86 -2.04
N ARG A 153 -1.75 16.04 -3.03
CA ARG A 153 -2.10 16.51 -4.38
C ARG A 153 -3.41 17.27 -4.42
N LYS A 154 -4.46 16.73 -3.77
CA LYS A 154 -5.80 17.36 -3.68
C LYS A 154 -5.72 18.76 -3.09
N ILE A 155 -4.96 18.95 -2.02
CA ILE A 155 -4.77 20.25 -1.37
C ILE A 155 -3.64 21.08 -2.03
N LYS A 156 -3.11 20.64 -3.18
CA LYS A 156 -2.10 21.34 -4.00
C LYS A 156 -0.80 21.69 -3.25
N LYS A 157 -0.39 20.84 -2.29
CA LYS A 157 0.86 21.03 -1.53
C LYS A 157 2.08 20.44 -2.20
N ILE A 158 1.90 19.49 -3.11
CA ILE A 158 2.96 18.96 -3.98
C ILE A 158 2.58 19.16 -5.45
N ARG A 159 3.58 19.54 -6.25
CA ARG A 159 3.47 19.75 -7.71
C ARG A 159 4.70 19.17 -8.40
N PRO A 160 4.78 17.85 -8.51
CA PRO A 160 5.96 17.22 -9.09
C PRO A 160 6.13 17.61 -10.58
N HIS A 161 7.32 18.04 -10.94
CA HIS A 161 7.83 18.00 -12.31
C HIS A 161 8.36 16.59 -12.59
N THR A 162 9.12 16.06 -11.64
CA THR A 162 9.65 14.70 -11.63
C THR A 162 9.37 14.10 -10.26
N LEU A 163 9.00 12.83 -10.22
CA LEU A 163 8.70 12.10 -9.00
C LEU A 163 9.62 10.89 -8.92
N VAL A 164 10.32 10.76 -7.79
CA VAL A 164 11.09 9.57 -7.41
C VAL A 164 10.36 8.90 -6.26
N LEU A 165 9.79 7.73 -6.53
CA LEU A 165 9.13 6.91 -5.53
C LEU A 165 10.14 5.97 -4.87
N GLY A 166 10.14 5.93 -3.55
CA GLY A 166 10.83 4.89 -2.81
C GLY A 166 10.08 3.57 -2.94
N ALA A 167 10.74 2.55 -3.46
CA ALA A 167 10.17 1.22 -3.65
C ALA A 167 11.28 0.15 -3.68
N PRO A 168 10.95 -1.12 -3.40
CA PRO A 168 11.91 -2.24 -3.48
C PRO A 168 12.12 -2.65 -4.95
N THR A 169 13.04 -1.99 -5.64
CA THR A 169 13.32 -2.20 -7.07
C THR A 169 14.62 -2.96 -7.34
N ASN A 170 15.27 -3.50 -6.31
CA ASN A 170 16.62 -4.09 -6.41
C ASN A 170 17.67 -3.12 -6.99
N ASN A 171 17.52 -1.81 -6.70
CA ASN A 171 18.30 -0.69 -7.23
C ASN A 171 18.15 -0.45 -8.75
N ASP A 172 17.16 -1.02 -9.38
CA ASP A 172 16.80 -0.73 -10.77
C ASP A 172 15.85 0.47 -10.85
N PHE A 173 15.85 1.15 -12.00
CA PHE A 173 14.85 2.15 -12.31
C PHE A 173 13.61 1.48 -12.89
N VAL A 174 12.50 1.53 -12.16
CA VAL A 174 11.19 1.08 -12.62
C VAL A 174 10.42 2.28 -13.14
N ILE A 175 10.08 2.27 -14.41
CA ILE A 175 9.39 3.38 -15.09
C ILE A 175 7.93 3.08 -15.41
N GLU A 176 7.50 1.85 -15.19
CA GLU A 176 6.13 1.38 -15.44
C GLU A 176 5.72 0.40 -14.35
N GLU A 177 4.48 0.46 -13.91
CA GLU A 177 3.88 -0.48 -12.96
C GLU A 177 2.49 -0.93 -13.41
N ARG A 178 2.02 -2.02 -12.83
CA ARG A 178 0.64 -2.49 -13.06
C ARG A 178 -0.34 -1.63 -12.27
N GLY A 179 -1.50 -1.37 -12.86
CA GLY A 179 -2.62 -0.86 -12.11
C GLY A 179 -3.19 -1.90 -11.15
N VAL A 180 -3.95 -1.43 -10.19
CA VAL A 180 -4.60 -2.26 -9.17
C VAL A 180 -6.00 -1.75 -8.89
N PHE A 181 -6.93 -2.68 -8.63
CA PHE A 181 -8.19 -2.32 -7.97
C PHE A 181 -8.66 -3.44 -7.05
N TRP A 182 -9.39 -3.03 -6.01
CA TRP A 182 -10.00 -3.93 -5.04
C TRP A 182 -11.50 -3.91 -5.17
N ILE A 183 -12.09 -5.08 -5.05
CA ILE A 183 -13.53 -5.25 -5.03
C ILE A 183 -13.96 -6.08 -3.83
N GLU A 184 -15.16 -5.79 -3.35
CA GLU A 184 -15.85 -6.56 -2.35
C GLU A 184 -17.03 -7.29 -3.02
N VAL A 185 -17.18 -8.56 -2.73
CA VAL A 185 -18.29 -9.40 -3.21
C VAL A 185 -19.07 -9.89 -2.00
N GLU A 186 -20.31 -9.49 -1.87
CA GLU A 186 -21.26 -10.00 -0.89
C GLU A 186 -22.11 -11.08 -1.53
N VAL A 187 -22.06 -12.28 -0.96
CA VAL A 187 -22.80 -13.45 -1.39
C VAL A 187 -23.87 -13.75 -0.35
N PHE A 188 -25.11 -13.86 -0.79
CA PHE A 188 -26.25 -14.06 0.09
C PHE A 188 -26.80 -15.47 -0.03
N GLY A 189 -27.27 -15.98 1.10
CA GLY A 189 -27.93 -17.26 1.26
C GLY A 189 -29.27 -17.11 1.98
N LYS A 190 -29.71 -18.20 2.56
CA LYS A 190 -30.93 -18.29 3.41
C LYS A 190 -30.61 -19.10 4.65
N THR A 191 -30.88 -18.56 5.82
CA THR A 191 -30.66 -19.26 7.09
C THR A 191 -31.57 -20.44 7.26
N SER A 192 -31.07 -21.51 7.89
CA SER A 192 -31.81 -22.62 8.45
C SER A 192 -31.00 -23.29 9.58
N HIS A 193 -31.60 -24.16 10.33
CA HIS A 193 -30.88 -24.99 11.29
C HIS A 193 -29.91 -25.94 10.55
N ALA A 194 -28.69 -26.12 11.06
CA ALA A 194 -27.68 -26.94 10.37
C ALA A 194 -28.08 -28.44 10.24
N GLY A 195 -28.99 -28.92 11.09
CA GLY A 195 -29.60 -30.25 10.95
C GLY A 195 -30.59 -30.40 9.79
N GLU A 196 -31.02 -29.26 9.20
CA GLU A 196 -31.94 -29.21 8.04
C GLU A 196 -31.41 -28.25 6.97
N PRO A 197 -30.19 -28.48 6.47
CA PRO A 197 -29.53 -27.53 5.55
C PRO A 197 -30.27 -27.36 4.24
N HIS A 198 -31.06 -28.33 3.82
CA HIS A 198 -31.89 -28.31 2.62
C HIS A 198 -33.01 -27.24 2.66
N LYS A 199 -33.37 -26.71 3.84
CA LYS A 199 -34.34 -25.62 4.01
C LYS A 199 -33.70 -24.22 3.85
N GLY A 200 -32.36 -24.15 3.81
CA GLY A 200 -31.57 -22.94 3.65
C GLY A 200 -30.80 -22.91 2.34
N GLU A 201 -30.00 -21.81 2.20
CA GLU A 201 -29.00 -21.68 1.15
C GLU A 201 -27.70 -21.22 1.81
N ASN A 202 -26.63 -22.00 1.69
CA ASN A 202 -25.37 -21.72 2.35
C ASN A 202 -24.54 -20.71 1.55
N SER A 203 -24.36 -19.50 2.08
CA SER A 203 -23.57 -18.44 1.43
C SER A 203 -22.07 -18.77 1.32
N ILE A 204 -21.53 -19.60 2.23
CA ILE A 204 -20.12 -20.05 2.15
C ILE A 204 -19.95 -21.02 0.98
N GLU A 205 -20.88 -21.96 0.79
CA GLU A 205 -20.83 -22.89 -0.36
C GLU A 205 -21.01 -22.16 -1.70
N LYS A 206 -21.91 -21.17 -1.76
CA LYS A 206 -22.06 -20.30 -2.93
C LYS A 206 -20.76 -19.53 -3.21
N SER A 207 -20.13 -19.00 -2.18
CA SER A 207 -18.83 -18.30 -2.28
C SER A 207 -17.71 -19.20 -2.75
N SER A 208 -17.68 -20.45 -2.30
CA SER A 208 -16.72 -21.48 -2.75
C SER A 208 -16.84 -21.73 -4.26
N LYS A 209 -18.07 -21.80 -4.80
CA LYS A 209 -18.30 -21.93 -6.26
C LYS A 209 -17.77 -20.75 -7.03
N ILE A 210 -17.99 -19.52 -6.55
CA ILE A 210 -17.45 -18.29 -7.14
C ILE A 210 -15.93 -18.33 -7.14
N ILE A 211 -15.28 -18.60 -6.00
CA ILE A 211 -13.83 -18.66 -5.85
C ILE A 211 -13.22 -19.71 -6.77
N ASN A 212 -13.80 -20.89 -6.82
CA ASN A 212 -13.37 -21.97 -7.71
C ASN A 212 -13.41 -21.54 -9.18
N SER A 213 -14.51 -20.94 -9.62
CA SER A 213 -14.66 -20.46 -10.98
C SER A 213 -13.69 -19.32 -11.32
N LEU A 214 -13.44 -18.39 -10.38
CA LEU A 214 -12.42 -17.36 -10.55
C LEU A 214 -11.04 -17.97 -10.74
N ASN A 215 -10.68 -18.99 -9.96
CA ASN A 215 -9.38 -19.66 -10.04
C ASN A 215 -9.21 -20.51 -11.32
N LEU A 216 -10.22 -21.26 -11.70
CA LEU A 216 -10.12 -22.21 -12.80
C LEU A 216 -10.39 -21.57 -14.18
N ASN A 217 -11.33 -20.62 -14.24
CA ASN A 217 -11.83 -20.08 -15.50
C ASN A 217 -11.41 -18.61 -15.71
N TYR A 218 -11.64 -17.73 -14.73
CA TYR A 218 -11.34 -16.31 -14.91
C TYR A 218 -9.84 -16.05 -15.04
N LYS A 219 -8.98 -16.75 -14.30
CA LYS A 219 -7.51 -16.66 -14.47
C LYS A 219 -7.05 -17.01 -15.89
N LYS A 220 -7.76 -17.89 -16.61
CA LYS A 220 -7.45 -18.19 -18.01
C LYS A 220 -7.78 -17.01 -18.92
N ILE A 221 -8.90 -16.32 -18.65
CA ILE A 221 -9.31 -15.11 -19.39
C ILE A 221 -8.26 -14.01 -19.24
N LEU A 222 -7.67 -13.87 -18.06
CA LEU A 222 -6.68 -12.82 -17.78
C LEU A 222 -5.41 -12.91 -18.59
N LYS A 223 -5.04 -14.11 -19.06
CA LYS A 223 -3.82 -14.33 -19.86
C LYS A 223 -3.76 -13.47 -21.13
N LYS A 224 -4.93 -13.14 -21.72
CA LYS A 224 -5.03 -12.28 -22.92
C LYS A 224 -4.54 -10.84 -22.68
N TYR A 225 -4.51 -10.41 -21.41
CA TYR A 225 -4.11 -9.06 -21.01
C TYR A 225 -2.64 -8.97 -20.61
N ASN A 226 -1.89 -10.06 -20.64
CA ASN A 226 -0.46 -10.02 -20.31
C ASN A 226 0.31 -9.18 -21.32
N VAL A 227 1.31 -8.43 -20.82
CA VAL A 227 2.21 -7.58 -21.62
C VAL A 227 3.64 -7.79 -21.16
N GLY A 228 4.48 -8.39 -21.99
CA GLY A 228 5.86 -8.70 -21.61
C GLY A 228 5.92 -9.51 -20.30
N ILE A 229 6.64 -8.96 -19.32
CA ILE A 229 6.76 -9.55 -17.98
C ILE A 229 5.55 -9.26 -17.09
N HIS A 230 4.73 -8.28 -17.44
CA HIS A 230 3.57 -7.86 -16.65
C HIS A 230 2.39 -8.79 -16.89
N LYS A 231 1.95 -9.45 -15.82
CA LYS A 231 0.79 -10.37 -15.86
C LYS A 231 -0.42 -9.71 -15.21
N SER A 232 -1.54 -9.85 -15.87
CA SER A 232 -2.85 -9.54 -15.31
C SER A 232 -3.23 -10.62 -14.31
N THR A 233 -3.53 -10.27 -13.05
CA THR A 233 -3.73 -11.25 -11.97
C THR A 233 -4.93 -10.95 -11.11
N ILE A 234 -5.44 -12.00 -10.44
CA ILE A 234 -6.47 -11.93 -9.42
C ILE A 234 -6.03 -12.70 -8.18
N ASN A 235 -6.24 -12.13 -7.01
CA ASN A 235 -6.00 -12.76 -5.72
C ASN A 235 -7.22 -12.59 -4.81
N ILE A 236 -7.62 -13.67 -4.16
CA ILE A 236 -8.64 -13.64 -3.11
C ILE A 236 -7.90 -13.30 -1.82
N GLY A 237 -8.01 -12.03 -1.38
CA GLY A 237 -7.25 -11.52 -0.24
C GLY A 237 -7.92 -11.80 1.10
N MET A 238 -9.27 -11.78 1.13
CA MET A 238 -10.02 -12.00 2.36
C MET A 238 -11.32 -12.74 2.07
N ILE A 239 -11.74 -13.57 3.04
CA ILE A 239 -13.08 -14.18 3.08
C ILE A 239 -13.57 -14.19 4.53
N ASN A 240 -14.82 -13.82 4.72
CA ASN A 240 -15.48 -13.87 6.03
C ASN A 240 -16.95 -14.24 5.85
N GLY A 241 -17.44 -15.24 6.61
CA GLY A 241 -18.82 -15.70 6.53
C GLY A 241 -19.14 -16.71 7.62
N GLY A 242 -20.43 -16.74 7.99
CA GLY A 242 -20.95 -17.56 9.10
C GLY A 242 -20.75 -16.93 10.46
N GLU A 243 -21.71 -17.16 11.37
CA GLU A 243 -21.70 -16.67 12.75
C GLU A 243 -21.65 -17.82 13.76
N ASN A 244 -22.39 -18.88 13.47
CA ASN A 244 -22.48 -20.10 14.35
C ASN A 244 -22.43 -21.35 13.49
N VAL A 245 -21.77 -22.40 14.02
CA VAL A 245 -21.60 -23.67 13.31
C VAL A 245 -22.90 -24.43 13.09
N ASN A 246 -23.91 -24.21 13.95
CA ASN A 246 -25.22 -24.86 13.91
C ASN A 246 -26.28 -24.09 13.10
N VAL A 247 -25.88 -23.10 12.33
CA VAL A 247 -26.77 -22.28 11.47
C VAL A 247 -26.20 -22.23 10.04
N VAL A 248 -27.06 -22.44 9.05
CA VAL A 248 -26.69 -22.23 7.64
C VAL A 248 -26.42 -20.72 7.43
N PRO A 249 -25.21 -20.33 6.99
CA PRO A 249 -24.82 -18.93 6.94
C PRO A 249 -25.58 -18.15 5.86
N TYR A 250 -26.10 -16.99 6.27
CA TYR A 250 -26.85 -16.09 5.38
C TYR A 250 -25.96 -15.26 4.48
N LYS A 251 -24.77 -14.86 4.95
CA LYS A 251 -23.92 -13.90 4.23
C LYS A 251 -22.46 -14.31 4.31
N THR A 252 -21.78 -14.18 3.17
CA THR A 252 -20.33 -14.27 3.05
C THR A 252 -19.79 -13.08 2.28
N LYS A 253 -18.69 -12.53 2.75
CA LYS A 253 -17.98 -11.43 2.13
C LYS A 253 -16.62 -11.91 1.62
N ILE A 254 -16.29 -11.59 0.36
CA ILE A 254 -15.00 -11.88 -0.26
C ILE A 254 -14.38 -10.54 -0.69
N VAL A 255 -13.09 -10.32 -0.41
CA VAL A 255 -12.34 -9.17 -0.91
C VAL A 255 -11.26 -9.65 -1.87
N ILE A 256 -11.21 -9.03 -3.04
CA ILE A 256 -10.39 -9.45 -4.18
C ILE A 256 -9.46 -8.32 -4.60
N ASP A 257 -8.16 -8.61 -4.73
CA ASP A 257 -7.15 -7.78 -5.38
C ASP A 257 -7.06 -8.17 -6.86
N ARG A 258 -7.16 -7.20 -7.74
CA ARG A 258 -7.07 -7.35 -9.18
C ARG A 258 -5.95 -6.47 -9.71
N ARG A 259 -4.88 -7.07 -10.27
CA ARG A 259 -3.80 -6.35 -10.93
C ARG A 259 -4.07 -6.31 -12.43
N ILE A 260 -3.94 -5.11 -13.02
CA ILE A 260 -4.21 -4.86 -14.44
C ILE A 260 -2.97 -4.32 -15.15
N THR A 261 -2.85 -4.64 -16.43
CA THR A 261 -1.79 -4.13 -17.31
C THR A 261 -2.29 -2.92 -18.10
N ASN A 262 -1.40 -2.28 -18.85
CA ASN A 262 -1.75 -1.17 -19.74
C ASN A 262 -2.69 -1.54 -20.91
N LYS A 263 -2.95 -2.84 -21.15
CA LYS A 263 -4.01 -3.31 -22.07
C LYS A 263 -5.41 -3.24 -21.45
N GLU A 264 -5.51 -2.90 -20.19
CA GLU A 264 -6.76 -2.93 -19.44
C GLU A 264 -7.14 -1.53 -18.96
N ASN A 265 -8.42 -1.34 -18.69
CA ASN A 265 -8.97 -0.16 -18.05
C ASN A 265 -9.77 -0.59 -16.84
N ILE A 266 -9.62 0.08 -15.69
CA ILE A 266 -10.27 -0.28 -14.42
C ILE A 266 -11.77 -0.51 -14.62
N LYS A 267 -12.49 0.45 -15.24
CA LYS A 267 -13.94 0.36 -15.40
C LYS A 267 -14.34 -0.88 -16.18
N LYS A 268 -13.69 -1.11 -17.35
CA LYS A 268 -14.00 -2.28 -18.18
C LYS A 268 -13.66 -3.60 -17.47
N SER A 269 -12.53 -3.64 -16.74
CA SER A 269 -12.10 -4.83 -16.00
C SER A 269 -13.01 -5.09 -14.79
N PHE A 270 -13.48 -4.05 -14.12
CA PHE A 270 -14.49 -4.18 -13.07
C PHE A 270 -15.81 -4.70 -13.62
N ASP A 271 -16.29 -4.17 -14.73
CA ASP A 271 -17.53 -4.63 -15.37
C ASP A 271 -17.39 -6.08 -15.90
N GLU A 272 -16.23 -6.49 -16.37
CA GLU A 272 -15.93 -7.86 -16.80
C GLU A 272 -16.02 -8.84 -15.63
N ILE A 273 -15.31 -8.59 -14.53
CA ILE A 273 -15.33 -9.48 -13.36
C ILE A 273 -16.70 -9.48 -12.68
N LYS A 274 -17.39 -8.35 -12.62
CA LYS A 274 -18.76 -8.27 -12.11
C LYS A 274 -19.69 -9.18 -12.89
N ARG A 275 -19.71 -9.08 -14.22
CA ARG A 275 -20.52 -9.96 -15.07
C ARG A 275 -20.14 -11.42 -14.95
N PHE A 276 -18.85 -11.71 -14.79
CA PHE A 276 -18.36 -13.08 -14.60
C PHE A 276 -18.92 -13.69 -13.31
N ILE A 277 -18.85 -12.96 -12.19
CA ILE A 277 -19.37 -13.42 -10.90
C ILE A 277 -20.90 -13.55 -10.96
N GLN A 278 -21.61 -12.58 -11.54
CA GLN A 278 -23.07 -12.59 -11.63
C GLN A 278 -23.65 -13.70 -12.53
N LYS A 279 -22.85 -14.27 -13.43
CA LYS A 279 -23.22 -15.50 -14.17
C LYS A 279 -23.23 -16.74 -13.27
N ILE A 280 -22.50 -16.74 -12.16
CA ILE A 280 -22.43 -17.85 -11.21
C ILE A 280 -23.48 -17.67 -10.11
N ASP A 281 -23.61 -16.45 -9.60
CA ASP A 281 -24.60 -16.06 -8.63
C ASP A 281 -25.11 -14.64 -8.96
N ASN A 282 -26.32 -14.56 -9.53
CA ASN A 282 -26.93 -13.29 -9.95
C ASN A 282 -27.37 -12.43 -8.76
N THR A 283 -27.45 -13.00 -7.54
CA THR A 283 -27.81 -12.29 -6.31
C THR A 283 -26.59 -11.64 -5.66
N ALA A 284 -25.38 -12.00 -6.06
CA ALA A 284 -24.15 -11.44 -5.49
C ALA A 284 -24.06 -9.92 -5.76
N LYS A 285 -23.73 -9.16 -4.71
CA LYS A 285 -23.48 -7.73 -4.81
C LYS A 285 -21.99 -7.47 -4.91
N ILE A 286 -21.56 -6.78 -5.95
CA ILE A 286 -20.16 -6.47 -6.20
C ILE A 286 -19.96 -4.96 -6.08
N LYS A 287 -19.04 -4.56 -5.19
CA LYS A 287 -18.69 -3.17 -4.92
C LYS A 287 -17.24 -2.90 -5.28
N PHE A 288 -16.99 -1.84 -6.01
CA PHE A 288 -15.66 -1.29 -6.19
C PHE A 288 -15.22 -0.58 -4.91
N LEU A 289 -14.04 -0.92 -4.38
CA LEU A 289 -13.51 -0.29 -3.17
C LEU A 289 -12.56 0.85 -3.50
N THR A 290 -11.49 0.55 -4.24
CA THR A 290 -10.45 1.52 -4.62
C THR A 290 -9.66 1.01 -5.81
N GLY A 291 -8.85 1.87 -6.45
CA GLY A 291 -7.93 1.45 -7.50
C GLY A 291 -7.13 2.58 -8.11
N THR A 292 -6.08 2.19 -8.86
CA THR A 292 -5.23 3.05 -9.69
C THR A 292 -5.04 2.43 -11.06
N ASN A 293 -4.98 3.25 -12.11
CA ASN A 293 -4.59 2.79 -13.45
C ASN A 293 -3.10 2.43 -13.49
N PRO A 294 -2.69 1.61 -14.47
CA PRO A 294 -1.28 1.35 -14.78
C PRO A 294 -0.51 2.61 -15.08
#